data_3d0f32f7e7b2b5993ad618ce2393815c
#
_entry.id   3d0f32f7e7b2b5993ad618ce2393815c
#
_cell.length_a   1.000
_cell.length_b   1.000
_cell.length_c   1.000
_cell.angle_alpha   90.00
_cell.angle_beta   90.00
_cell.angle_gamma   90.00
#
_symmetry.space_group_name_H-M   'P 1'
#
loop_
_entity.id
_entity.type
_entity.pdbx_description
1 polymer ?
#
loop_
_entity_poly.entity_id
_entity_poly.type
_entity_poly.pdbx_seq_one_letter_code
_entity_poly.pdbx_strand_id
1 'polypeptide(L)'
;MAIAKTLYEKIVESHTVKRIDNETVLLYVDAHFANEYTSPQAFSGVRQRGCGVLAPESHLCVVDHIIPSADLNPRVIHDAASALQASNLAKNCRDFGITAFYGPNDPAQGIEHVLMDEQGLVRPGMVVICGDSHTTTHGALGALAFGIGTSEIEHILATQTLVYRLAKPMLIRINGQLKPGSTAKDLALFVLRAITARGALGCVVEYQGTGVTALTVEERMTLCNLTVEAGARGAIIAPDEKTIEWVRAHWLDFSEEEFEAASRYWGTLSSDDDATYAKTVEINASEVKPMVTWGTSPDQCVAYDEPVPAAASFDDPVQK
;
A
#
# COMPACT_ATOMS: atom_id res chain seq x y z
N MET A 1 -3.60 -6.98 33.20
CA MET A 1 -2.51 -6.71 32.25
C MET A 1 -3.14 -6.25 30.94
N ALA A 2 -2.60 -5.26 30.27
CA ALA A 2 -3.05 -4.90 28.93
C ALA A 2 -2.77 -6.09 27.98
N ILE A 3 -3.68 -6.35 27.03
CA ILE A 3 -3.46 -7.37 26.01
C ILE A 3 -2.39 -6.86 25.05
N ALA A 4 -1.36 -7.68 24.80
CA ALA A 4 -0.31 -7.34 23.84
C ALA A 4 -0.90 -7.22 22.41
N LYS A 5 -0.48 -6.21 21.66
CA LYS A 5 -1.03 -5.84 20.36
C LYS A 5 0.04 -5.82 19.27
N THR A 6 -0.34 -6.24 18.08
CA THR A 6 0.45 -6.01 16.87
C THR A 6 0.37 -4.54 16.45
N LEU A 7 1.31 -4.09 15.62
CA LEU A 7 1.29 -2.75 15.02
C LEU A 7 -0.04 -2.49 14.28
N TYR A 8 -0.51 -3.47 13.50
CA TYR A 8 -1.80 -3.40 12.84
C TYR A 8 -2.95 -3.11 13.83
N GLU A 9 -3.01 -3.86 14.94
CA GLU A 9 -4.08 -3.68 15.94
C GLU A 9 -3.99 -2.33 16.64
N LYS A 10 -2.79 -1.82 16.90
CA LYS A 10 -2.59 -0.47 17.47
C LYS A 10 -3.12 0.62 16.55
N ILE A 11 -2.84 0.53 15.23
CA ILE A 11 -3.32 1.52 14.25
C ILE A 11 -4.85 1.41 14.10
N VAL A 12 -5.41 0.21 13.99
CA VAL A 12 -6.87 0.05 13.92
C VAL A 12 -7.55 0.61 15.15
N GLU A 13 -7.02 0.34 16.34
CA GLU A 13 -7.62 0.84 17.59
C GLU A 13 -7.62 2.36 17.65
N SER A 14 -6.51 3.02 17.31
CA SER A 14 -6.39 4.48 17.32
C SER A 14 -7.31 5.17 16.31
N HIS A 15 -7.69 4.46 15.22
CA HIS A 15 -8.58 4.97 14.16
C HIS A 15 -10.02 4.46 14.27
N THR A 16 -10.35 3.65 15.27
CA THR A 16 -11.72 3.15 15.45
C THR A 16 -12.62 4.24 15.99
N VAL A 17 -13.49 4.77 15.13
CA VAL A 17 -14.55 5.72 15.51
C VAL A 17 -15.65 5.02 16.29
N LYS A 18 -16.02 3.80 15.85
CA LYS A 18 -17.06 3.00 16.50
C LYS A 18 -16.84 1.51 16.21
N ARG A 19 -17.00 0.68 17.22
CA ARG A 19 -17.10 -0.76 17.05
C ARG A 19 -18.54 -1.12 16.68
N ILE A 20 -18.74 -1.78 15.54
CA ILE A 20 -20.05 -2.20 15.03
C ILE A 20 -20.41 -3.56 15.63
N ASP A 21 -19.45 -4.50 15.56
CA ASP A 21 -19.53 -5.84 16.15
C ASP A 21 -18.12 -6.36 16.48
N ASN A 22 -17.99 -7.65 16.76
CA ASN A 22 -16.69 -8.27 17.14
C ASN A 22 -15.66 -8.28 16.00
N GLU A 23 -16.10 -8.23 14.75
CA GLU A 23 -15.25 -8.33 13.55
C GLU A 23 -15.25 -7.06 12.71
N THR A 24 -16.08 -6.05 13.04
CA THR A 24 -16.31 -4.88 12.19
C THR A 24 -16.21 -3.58 13.00
N VAL A 25 -15.51 -2.63 12.44
CA VAL A 25 -15.38 -1.27 13.00
C VAL A 25 -15.72 -0.22 11.94
N LEU A 26 -16.15 0.95 12.40
CA LEU A 26 -16.11 2.16 11.59
C LEU A 26 -14.74 2.77 11.79
N LEU A 27 -13.91 2.74 10.75
CA LEU A 27 -12.51 3.17 10.76
C LEU A 27 -12.39 4.57 10.19
N TYR A 28 -11.70 5.47 10.87
CA TYR A 28 -11.31 6.77 10.32
C TYR A 28 -10.20 6.57 9.28
N VAL A 29 -10.24 7.37 8.22
CA VAL A 29 -9.25 7.36 7.13
C VAL A 29 -8.53 8.69 7.10
N ASP A 30 -7.20 8.68 7.22
CA ASP A 30 -6.39 9.90 7.21
C ASP A 30 -6.21 10.46 5.81
N ALA A 31 -5.97 9.58 4.82
CA ALA A 31 -5.77 9.98 3.44
C ALA A 31 -6.44 9.01 2.46
N HIS A 32 -7.03 9.57 1.43
CA HIS A 32 -7.56 8.83 0.28
C HIS A 32 -6.87 9.29 -0.99
N PHE A 33 -6.25 8.34 -1.68
CA PHE A 33 -5.66 8.57 -3.00
C PHE A 33 -6.61 8.12 -4.08
N ALA A 34 -6.70 8.90 -5.15
CA ALA A 34 -7.64 8.65 -6.22
C ALA A 34 -6.99 8.89 -7.59
N ASN A 35 -7.25 7.98 -8.49
CA ASN A 35 -6.85 8.11 -9.88
C ASN A 35 -8.05 8.24 -10.82
N GLU A 36 -7.79 8.53 -12.07
CA GLU A 36 -8.80 8.74 -13.10
C GLU A 36 -9.55 7.48 -13.50
N TYR A 37 -9.01 6.30 -13.15
CA TYR A 37 -9.57 5.01 -13.53
C TYR A 37 -10.60 4.48 -12.50
N THR A 38 -10.30 4.58 -11.21
CA THR A 38 -11.09 3.95 -10.15
C THR A 38 -12.09 4.89 -9.47
N SER A 39 -11.92 6.22 -9.61
CA SER A 39 -12.72 7.20 -8.88
C SER A 39 -13.98 7.77 -9.58
N PRO A 40 -14.20 7.69 -10.90
CA PRO A 40 -15.27 8.44 -11.58
C PRO A 40 -16.67 8.14 -11.05
N GLN A 41 -16.99 6.86 -10.80
CA GLN A 41 -18.29 6.45 -10.31
C GLN A 41 -18.53 6.93 -8.87
N ALA A 42 -17.52 6.95 -8.01
CA ALA A 42 -17.61 7.44 -6.65
C ALA A 42 -17.96 8.93 -6.61
N PHE A 43 -17.29 9.76 -7.40
CA PHE A 43 -17.64 11.19 -7.53
C PHE A 43 -19.04 11.40 -8.11
N SER A 44 -19.45 10.55 -9.06
CA SER A 44 -20.81 10.59 -9.60
C SER A 44 -21.84 10.26 -8.52
N GLY A 45 -21.60 9.25 -7.69
CA GLY A 45 -22.48 8.86 -6.59
C GLY A 45 -22.64 9.97 -5.55
N VAL A 46 -21.53 10.58 -5.11
CA VAL A 46 -21.56 11.74 -4.20
C VAL A 46 -22.40 12.88 -4.77
N ARG A 47 -22.23 13.21 -6.06
CA ARG A 47 -23.00 14.25 -6.74
C ARG A 47 -24.50 13.92 -6.84
N GLN A 48 -24.85 12.68 -7.18
CA GLN A 48 -26.23 12.23 -7.27
C GLN A 48 -26.96 12.27 -5.92
N ARG A 49 -26.25 12.00 -4.82
CA ARG A 49 -26.81 12.11 -3.46
C ARG A 49 -26.91 13.56 -2.96
N GLY A 50 -26.38 14.52 -3.69
CA GLY A 50 -26.31 15.91 -3.25
C GLY A 50 -25.38 16.13 -2.05
N CYS A 51 -24.42 15.22 -1.83
CA CYS A 51 -23.40 15.35 -0.81
C CYS A 51 -22.19 16.13 -1.34
N GLY A 52 -21.44 16.75 -0.43
CA GLY A 52 -20.09 17.26 -0.69
C GLY A 52 -19.02 16.23 -0.33
N VAL A 53 -17.76 16.56 -0.59
CA VAL A 53 -16.60 15.90 0.00
C VAL A 53 -16.36 16.51 1.38
N LEU A 54 -16.28 15.67 2.41
CA LEU A 54 -16.25 16.15 3.82
C LEU A 54 -14.94 16.87 4.16
N ALA A 55 -13.81 16.30 3.73
CA ALA A 55 -12.47 16.80 4.01
C ALA A 55 -11.62 16.82 2.71
N PRO A 56 -11.85 17.79 1.80
CA PRO A 56 -11.16 17.82 0.50
C PRO A 56 -9.64 17.79 0.59
N GLU A 57 -9.07 18.30 1.67
CA GLU A 57 -7.63 18.30 1.96
C GLU A 57 -7.04 16.92 2.25
N SER A 58 -7.87 15.94 2.62
CA SER A 58 -7.46 14.55 2.84
C SER A 58 -7.52 13.69 1.57
N HIS A 59 -7.92 14.28 0.45
CA HIS A 59 -8.04 13.59 -0.83
C HIS A 59 -7.00 14.12 -1.81
N LEU A 60 -6.22 13.18 -2.36
CA LEU A 60 -5.16 13.48 -3.31
C LEU A 60 -5.42 12.71 -4.61
N CYS A 61 -5.34 13.42 -5.72
CA CYS A 61 -5.71 12.87 -7.02
C CYS A 61 -4.55 12.95 -8.00
N VAL A 62 -4.29 11.87 -8.73
CA VAL A 62 -3.27 11.81 -9.78
C VAL A 62 -3.84 11.17 -11.04
N VAL A 63 -3.34 11.61 -12.19
CA VAL A 63 -3.59 10.94 -13.47
C VAL A 63 -2.33 10.15 -13.80
N ASP A 64 -2.38 8.82 -13.69
CA ASP A 64 -1.21 7.96 -13.90
C ASP A 64 -1.48 6.68 -14.70
N HIS A 65 -2.69 6.10 -14.65
CA HIS A 65 -3.01 4.83 -15.29
C HIS A 65 -3.11 4.91 -16.82
N ILE A 66 -3.45 6.08 -17.35
CA ILE A 66 -3.71 6.29 -18.79
C ILE A 66 -2.66 7.16 -19.47
N ILE A 67 -1.58 7.47 -18.78
CA ILE A 67 -0.49 8.28 -19.33
C ILE A 67 0.41 7.41 -20.20
N PRO A 68 0.63 7.79 -21.48
CA PRO A 68 1.57 7.07 -22.32
C PRO A 68 2.99 7.23 -21.78
N SER A 69 3.78 6.16 -21.88
CA SER A 69 5.21 6.16 -21.53
C SER A 69 6.10 6.80 -22.60
N ALA A 70 5.56 7.04 -23.81
CA ALA A 70 6.17 7.81 -24.88
C ALA A 70 5.69 9.29 -24.82
N ASP A 71 6.35 10.17 -25.54
CA ASP A 71 5.99 11.61 -25.67
C ASP A 71 5.87 12.34 -24.32
N LEU A 72 6.95 12.30 -23.55
CA LEU A 72 6.98 12.76 -22.17
C LEU A 72 6.99 14.29 -21.99
N ASN A 73 7.10 15.08 -23.08
CA ASN A 73 7.20 16.53 -22.91
C ASN A 73 6.68 17.35 -24.13
N PRO A 74 5.43 17.86 -24.14
CA PRO A 74 4.39 17.59 -23.15
C PRO A 74 3.83 16.16 -23.29
N ARG A 75 3.29 15.61 -22.21
CA ARG A 75 2.58 14.33 -22.25
C ARG A 75 1.23 14.53 -22.93
N VAL A 76 1.02 13.87 -24.06
CA VAL A 76 -0.20 13.95 -24.84
C VAL A 76 -0.94 12.63 -24.76
N ILE A 77 -2.16 12.66 -24.25
CA ILE A 77 -3.06 11.51 -24.22
C ILE A 77 -3.83 11.49 -25.56
N HIS A 78 -3.45 10.60 -26.46
CA HIS A 78 -4.03 10.53 -27.81
C HIS A 78 -5.38 9.81 -27.86
N ASP A 79 -5.63 8.85 -26.94
CA ASP A 79 -6.90 8.16 -26.85
C ASP A 79 -7.97 9.09 -26.24
N ALA A 80 -9.09 9.28 -26.96
CA ALA A 80 -10.13 10.20 -26.54
C ALA A 80 -10.84 9.78 -25.24
N ALA A 81 -11.00 8.46 -25.00
CA ALA A 81 -11.62 7.96 -23.79
C ALA A 81 -10.70 8.21 -22.58
N SER A 82 -9.42 7.93 -22.73
CA SER A 82 -8.40 8.22 -21.71
C SER A 82 -8.31 9.72 -21.41
N ALA A 83 -8.27 10.57 -22.43
CA ALA A 83 -8.27 12.03 -22.25
C ALA A 83 -9.53 12.53 -21.52
N LEU A 84 -10.68 11.92 -21.78
CA LEU A 84 -11.92 12.23 -21.06
C LEU A 84 -11.84 11.81 -19.58
N GLN A 85 -11.24 10.65 -19.25
CA GLN A 85 -11.05 10.22 -17.85
C GLN A 85 -10.17 11.21 -17.09
N ALA A 86 -9.03 11.62 -17.64
CA ALA A 86 -8.16 12.65 -17.04
C ALA A 86 -8.91 13.97 -16.82
N SER A 87 -9.65 14.43 -17.84
CA SER A 87 -10.45 15.65 -17.77
C SER A 87 -11.56 15.57 -16.70
N ASN A 88 -12.20 14.41 -16.57
CA ASN A 88 -13.23 14.20 -15.55
C ASN A 88 -12.64 14.23 -14.13
N LEU A 89 -11.47 13.63 -13.89
CA LEU A 89 -10.81 13.69 -12.59
C LEU A 89 -10.48 15.16 -12.24
N ALA A 90 -9.87 15.89 -13.17
CA ALA A 90 -9.57 17.31 -12.97
C ALA A 90 -10.83 18.15 -12.69
N LYS A 91 -11.93 17.85 -13.37
CA LYS A 91 -13.23 18.48 -13.13
C LYS A 91 -13.77 18.14 -11.74
N ASN A 92 -13.72 16.87 -11.33
CA ASN A 92 -14.19 16.42 -10.03
C ASN A 92 -13.40 17.10 -8.90
N CYS A 93 -12.07 17.20 -9.02
CA CYS A 93 -11.24 17.90 -8.05
C CYS A 93 -11.68 19.37 -7.88
N ARG A 94 -11.89 20.07 -8.98
CA ARG A 94 -12.40 21.47 -8.94
C ARG A 94 -13.78 21.58 -8.33
N ASP A 95 -14.71 20.72 -8.76
CA ASP A 95 -16.12 20.77 -8.31
C ASP A 95 -16.23 20.50 -6.79
N PHE A 96 -15.36 19.66 -6.23
CA PHE A 96 -15.39 19.25 -4.83
C PHE A 96 -14.30 19.90 -3.95
N GLY A 97 -13.52 20.83 -4.49
CA GLY A 97 -12.53 21.58 -3.72
C GLY A 97 -11.26 20.81 -3.35
N ILE A 98 -10.98 19.70 -4.05
CA ILE A 98 -9.72 18.94 -3.86
C ILE A 98 -8.60 19.70 -4.56
N THR A 99 -7.64 20.18 -3.79
CA THR A 99 -6.52 21.01 -4.28
C THR A 99 -5.29 20.21 -4.66
N ALA A 100 -5.07 19.07 -4.00
CA ALA A 100 -3.96 18.16 -4.31
C ALA A 100 -4.31 17.32 -5.55
N PHE A 101 -3.99 17.87 -6.74
CA PHE A 101 -4.25 17.23 -8.03
C PHE A 101 -3.00 17.32 -8.91
N TYR A 102 -2.53 16.15 -9.32
CA TYR A 102 -1.35 15.96 -10.17
C TYR A 102 -1.80 15.50 -11.57
N GLY A 103 -1.94 16.45 -12.47
CA GLY A 103 -2.35 16.20 -13.85
C GLY A 103 -1.21 15.71 -14.74
N PRO A 104 -1.49 15.35 -16.01
CA PRO A 104 -0.51 14.77 -16.92
C PRO A 104 0.78 15.56 -17.13
N ASN A 105 0.71 16.89 -17.02
CA ASN A 105 1.84 17.79 -17.22
C ASN A 105 2.29 18.50 -15.94
N ASP A 106 1.83 18.04 -14.79
CA ASP A 106 2.34 18.53 -13.51
C ASP A 106 3.80 18.06 -13.33
N PRO A 107 4.73 18.95 -12.94
CA PRO A 107 6.13 18.58 -12.73
C PRO A 107 6.34 17.46 -11.69
N ALA A 108 5.46 17.37 -10.71
CA ALA A 108 5.49 16.34 -9.68
C ALA A 108 4.68 15.08 -10.05
N GLN A 109 4.04 15.03 -11.24
CA GLN A 109 3.26 13.87 -11.64
C GLN A 109 4.12 12.61 -11.75
N GLY A 110 3.65 11.52 -11.15
CA GLY A 110 4.31 10.22 -11.13
C GLY A 110 3.31 9.08 -10.94
N ILE A 111 3.82 7.88 -10.72
CA ILE A 111 3.03 6.70 -10.35
C ILE A 111 2.42 6.95 -8.96
N GLU A 112 1.11 6.72 -8.81
CA GLU A 112 0.32 7.04 -7.61
C GLU A 112 1.01 6.62 -6.30
N HIS A 113 1.39 5.35 -6.18
CA HIS A 113 1.97 4.82 -4.95
C HIS A 113 3.44 5.23 -4.70
N VAL A 114 4.12 5.80 -5.67
CA VAL A 114 5.46 6.37 -5.51
C VAL A 114 5.35 7.86 -5.21
N LEU A 115 4.57 8.58 -6.03
CA LEU A 115 4.36 10.01 -5.90
C LEU A 115 3.91 10.41 -4.50
N MET A 116 2.92 9.70 -3.93
CA MET A 116 2.32 10.08 -2.65
C MET A 116 3.33 9.97 -1.50
N ASP A 117 4.20 8.98 -1.56
CA ASP A 117 5.28 8.82 -0.58
C ASP A 117 6.36 9.89 -0.78
N GLU A 118 6.83 10.10 -2.02
CA GLU A 118 7.86 11.09 -2.36
C GLU A 118 7.43 12.54 -2.11
N GLN A 119 6.13 12.83 -2.12
CA GLN A 119 5.59 14.14 -1.74
C GLN A 119 5.36 14.29 -0.21
N GLY A 120 5.77 13.30 0.59
CA GLY A 120 5.66 13.34 2.05
C GLY A 120 4.22 13.26 2.58
N LEU A 121 3.30 12.73 1.78
CA LEU A 121 1.86 12.69 2.10
C LEU A 121 1.49 11.50 2.97
N VAL A 122 2.33 10.46 2.99
CA VAL A 122 2.17 9.29 3.84
C VAL A 122 3.15 9.36 5.01
N ARG A 123 2.63 9.10 6.20
CA ARG A 123 3.39 9.10 7.44
C ARG A 123 3.07 7.86 8.28
N PRO A 124 4.01 7.43 9.14
CA PRO A 124 3.79 6.29 10.01
C PRO A 124 2.52 6.42 10.86
N GLY A 125 1.78 5.32 10.97
CA GLY A 125 0.57 5.25 11.77
C GLY A 125 -0.70 5.71 11.08
N MET A 126 -0.64 6.29 9.87
CA MET A 126 -1.83 6.69 9.10
C MET A 126 -2.60 5.47 8.58
N VAL A 127 -3.91 5.67 8.38
CA VAL A 127 -4.76 4.80 7.56
C VAL A 127 -4.92 5.45 6.20
N VAL A 128 -4.38 4.78 5.17
CA VAL A 128 -4.32 5.27 3.79
C VAL A 128 -5.08 4.31 2.87
N ILE A 129 -5.93 4.85 2.02
CA ILE A 129 -6.72 4.03 1.11
C ILE A 129 -6.70 4.58 -0.32
N CYS A 130 -6.91 3.69 -1.27
CA CYS A 130 -7.03 4.01 -2.68
C CYS A 130 -7.95 2.99 -3.37
N GLY A 131 -8.39 3.29 -4.59
CA GLY A 131 -9.09 2.33 -5.45
C GLY A 131 -8.19 1.29 -6.11
N ASP A 132 -6.90 1.29 -5.83
CA ASP A 132 -5.90 0.38 -6.39
C ASP A 132 -5.43 -0.65 -5.34
N SER A 133 -5.25 -1.91 -5.77
CA SER A 133 -4.85 -3.00 -4.88
C SER A 133 -3.42 -2.84 -4.33
N HIS A 134 -2.51 -2.20 -5.07
CA HIS A 134 -1.11 -1.99 -4.66
C HIS A 134 -0.90 -0.83 -3.67
N THR A 135 -1.97 -0.27 -3.13
CA THR A 135 -1.95 0.68 -2.01
C THR A 135 -1.15 0.15 -0.80
N THR A 136 -1.01 -1.17 -0.69
CA THR A 136 -0.16 -1.83 0.32
C THR A 136 1.29 -1.31 0.33
N THR A 137 1.77 -0.69 -0.75
CA THR A 137 3.09 -0.07 -0.90
C THR A 137 3.42 0.87 0.26
N HIS A 138 2.46 1.68 0.67
CA HIS A 138 2.62 2.69 1.73
C HIS A 138 2.88 2.10 3.12
N GLY A 139 2.65 0.80 3.29
CA GLY A 139 3.02 0.09 4.51
C GLY A 139 4.53 0.05 4.77
N ALA A 140 5.36 0.33 3.75
CA ALA A 140 6.80 0.51 3.88
C ALA A 140 7.18 1.66 4.83
N LEU A 141 6.31 2.66 4.95
CA LEU A 141 6.44 3.80 5.86
C LEU A 141 5.72 3.58 7.20
N GLY A 142 5.18 2.39 7.47
CA GLY A 142 4.45 2.10 8.71
C GLY A 142 3.01 2.61 8.73
N ALA A 143 2.41 2.87 7.56
CA ALA A 143 0.99 3.16 7.41
C ALA A 143 0.18 1.87 7.24
N LEU A 144 -1.05 1.85 7.74
CA LEU A 144 -2.02 0.81 7.38
C LEU A 144 -2.68 1.21 6.06
N ALA A 145 -2.19 0.64 4.97
CA ALA A 145 -2.59 1.02 3.62
C ALA A 145 -3.19 -0.17 2.85
N PHE A 146 -4.32 0.06 2.17
CA PHE A 146 -4.99 -1.02 1.43
C PHE A 146 -5.96 -0.50 0.36
N GLY A 147 -6.20 -1.36 -0.65
CA GLY A 147 -7.15 -1.10 -1.72
C GLY A 147 -8.60 -1.31 -1.30
N ILE A 148 -9.50 -0.49 -1.85
CA ILE A 148 -10.95 -0.54 -1.60
C ILE A 148 -11.75 -0.46 -2.90
N GLY A 149 -13.03 -0.84 -2.84
CA GLY A 149 -13.95 -0.74 -3.97
C GLY A 149 -14.55 0.66 -4.15
N THR A 150 -15.06 0.92 -5.35
CA THR A 150 -15.63 2.22 -5.73
C THR A 150 -16.78 2.70 -4.83
N SER A 151 -17.62 1.78 -4.34
CA SER A 151 -18.71 2.13 -3.41
C SER A 151 -18.19 2.58 -2.04
N GLU A 152 -17.05 2.03 -1.62
CA GLU A 152 -16.37 2.43 -0.38
C GLU A 152 -15.73 3.82 -0.56
N ILE A 153 -15.15 4.10 -1.75
CA ILE A 153 -14.64 5.45 -2.08
C ILE A 153 -15.74 6.49 -1.96
N GLU A 154 -16.94 6.23 -2.52
CA GLU A 154 -18.09 7.14 -2.40
C GLU A 154 -18.43 7.45 -0.93
N HIS A 155 -18.42 6.41 -0.08
CA HIS A 155 -18.69 6.57 1.35
C HIS A 155 -17.60 7.43 2.04
N ILE A 156 -16.33 7.20 1.73
CA ILE A 156 -15.21 7.93 2.33
C ILE A 156 -15.18 9.39 1.89
N LEU A 157 -15.44 9.69 0.62
CA LEU A 157 -15.59 11.08 0.15
C LEU A 157 -16.61 11.85 0.97
N ALA A 158 -17.73 11.21 1.34
CA ALA A 158 -18.81 11.84 2.08
C ALA A 158 -18.61 11.86 3.61
N THR A 159 -17.82 10.96 4.19
CA THR A 159 -17.82 10.72 5.65
C THR A 159 -16.44 10.62 6.30
N GLN A 160 -15.38 10.52 5.51
CA GLN A 160 -13.98 10.27 5.97
C GLN A 160 -13.83 8.98 6.80
N THR A 161 -14.78 8.04 6.64
CA THR A 161 -14.80 6.77 7.37
C THR A 161 -15.05 5.58 6.46
N LEU A 162 -14.67 4.40 6.92
CA LEU A 162 -14.86 3.13 6.24
C LEU A 162 -15.45 2.09 7.18
N VAL A 163 -16.47 1.34 6.75
CA VAL A 163 -16.89 0.12 7.43
C VAL A 163 -15.86 -0.96 7.15
N TYR A 164 -14.99 -1.22 8.13
CA TYR A 164 -13.83 -2.09 7.98
C TYR A 164 -14.02 -3.40 8.74
N ARG A 165 -13.97 -4.52 8.00
CA ARG A 165 -13.89 -5.84 8.62
C ARG A 165 -12.44 -6.11 9.01
N LEU A 166 -12.22 -6.42 10.29
CA LEU A 166 -10.88 -6.69 10.84
C LEU A 166 -10.19 -7.83 10.09
N ALA A 167 -8.96 -7.58 9.70
CA ALA A 167 -8.07 -8.59 9.14
C ALA A 167 -7.36 -9.36 10.26
N LYS A 168 -6.77 -10.49 9.93
CA LYS A 168 -5.92 -11.25 10.85
C LYS A 168 -4.46 -10.76 10.73
N PRO A 169 -3.74 -10.53 11.82
CA PRO A 169 -2.33 -10.22 11.75
C PRO A 169 -1.53 -11.47 11.33
N MET A 170 -0.61 -11.31 10.38
CA MET A 170 0.32 -12.35 9.94
C MET A 170 1.74 -11.80 10.01
N LEU A 171 2.67 -12.56 10.57
CA LEU A 171 4.08 -12.20 10.63
C LEU A 171 4.88 -12.93 9.56
N ILE A 172 5.68 -12.18 8.80
CA ILE A 172 6.77 -12.72 7.98
C ILE A 172 8.08 -12.17 8.53
N ARG A 173 8.85 -13.03 9.19
CA ARG A 173 10.15 -12.66 9.73
C ARG A 173 11.24 -13.01 8.75
N ILE A 174 11.98 -12.00 8.30
CA ILE A 174 13.05 -12.12 7.33
C ILE A 174 14.38 -11.82 8.05
N ASN A 175 15.21 -12.82 8.19
CA ASN A 175 16.53 -12.69 8.82
C ASN A 175 17.67 -12.88 7.81
N GLY A 176 18.87 -12.42 8.15
CA GLY A 176 20.03 -12.46 7.28
C GLY A 176 20.11 -11.28 6.32
N GLN A 177 20.89 -11.39 5.28
CA GLN A 177 21.11 -10.34 4.28
C GLN A 177 21.03 -10.92 2.87
N LEU A 178 20.48 -10.13 1.95
CA LEU A 178 20.51 -10.45 0.52
C LEU A 178 21.96 -10.58 0.04
N LYS A 179 22.21 -11.58 -0.78
CA LYS A 179 23.52 -11.75 -1.44
C LYS A 179 23.69 -10.75 -2.57
N PRO A 180 24.92 -10.35 -2.91
CA PRO A 180 25.19 -9.58 -4.10
C PRO A 180 24.55 -10.21 -5.36
N GLY A 181 23.83 -9.41 -6.13
CA GLY A 181 23.11 -9.84 -7.33
C GLY A 181 21.64 -10.19 -7.10
N SER A 182 21.17 -10.29 -5.83
CA SER A 182 19.75 -10.39 -5.50
C SER A 182 19.21 -9.01 -5.07
N THR A 183 17.98 -8.73 -5.41
CA THR A 183 17.27 -7.47 -5.17
C THR A 183 16.08 -7.67 -4.23
N ALA A 184 15.46 -6.57 -3.78
CA ALA A 184 14.20 -6.63 -3.03
C ALA A 184 13.05 -7.27 -3.83
N LYS A 185 13.07 -7.15 -5.17
CA LYS A 185 12.10 -7.84 -6.05
C LYS A 185 12.27 -9.36 -5.97
N ASP A 186 13.52 -9.85 -5.97
CA ASP A 186 13.79 -11.27 -5.80
C ASP A 186 13.34 -11.78 -4.43
N LEU A 187 13.56 -10.99 -3.37
CA LEU A 187 13.08 -11.30 -2.02
C LEU A 187 11.55 -11.38 -2.01
N ALA A 188 10.85 -10.42 -2.60
CA ALA A 188 9.39 -10.43 -2.65
C ALA A 188 8.85 -11.64 -3.43
N LEU A 189 9.44 -11.99 -4.57
CA LEU A 189 9.10 -13.20 -5.32
C LEU A 189 9.39 -14.48 -4.53
N PHE A 190 10.51 -14.52 -3.81
CA PHE A 190 10.85 -15.65 -2.93
C PHE A 190 9.81 -15.82 -1.81
N VAL A 191 9.38 -14.72 -1.19
CA VAL A 191 8.28 -14.73 -0.20
C VAL A 191 6.99 -15.25 -0.83
N LEU A 192 6.60 -14.73 -2.00
CA LEU A 192 5.39 -15.17 -2.71
C LEU A 192 5.44 -16.66 -3.03
N ARG A 193 6.58 -17.17 -3.51
CA ARG A 193 6.78 -18.60 -3.74
C ARG A 193 6.58 -19.42 -2.46
N ALA A 194 7.10 -18.93 -1.34
CA ALA A 194 7.04 -19.63 -0.05
C ALA A 194 5.61 -19.69 0.53
N ILE A 195 4.80 -18.64 0.37
CA ILE A 195 3.46 -18.56 0.95
C ILE A 195 2.33 -18.78 -0.06
N THR A 196 2.63 -18.73 -1.37
CA THR A 196 1.72 -18.81 -2.52
C THR A 196 0.77 -17.62 -2.67
N ALA A 197 0.09 -17.50 -3.81
CA ALA A 197 -0.86 -16.43 -4.14
C ALA A 197 -2.08 -16.33 -3.19
N ARG A 198 -2.27 -17.29 -2.28
CA ARG A 198 -3.38 -17.32 -1.30
C ARG A 198 -2.91 -17.42 0.15
N GLY A 199 -1.60 -17.37 0.37
CA GLY A 199 -0.99 -17.62 1.68
C GLY A 199 -1.29 -16.58 2.74
N ALA A 200 -1.61 -15.35 2.33
CA ALA A 200 -1.96 -14.23 3.21
C ALA A 200 -3.43 -13.78 3.08
N LEU A 201 -4.31 -14.63 2.51
CA LEU A 201 -5.70 -14.28 2.28
C LEU A 201 -6.40 -13.85 3.58
N GLY A 202 -6.96 -12.64 3.58
CA GLY A 202 -7.66 -12.05 4.73
C GLY A 202 -6.74 -11.58 5.86
N CYS A 203 -5.42 -11.50 5.60
CA CYS A 203 -4.43 -11.02 6.57
C CYS A 203 -3.92 -9.63 6.22
N VAL A 204 -3.43 -8.92 7.24
CA VAL A 204 -2.44 -7.85 7.11
C VAL A 204 -1.10 -8.46 7.50
N VAL A 205 -0.12 -8.35 6.61
CA VAL A 205 1.22 -8.92 6.79
C VAL A 205 2.12 -7.89 7.45
N GLU A 206 2.69 -8.22 8.58
CA GLU A 206 3.77 -7.45 9.20
C GLU A 206 5.12 -8.10 8.87
N TYR A 207 6.04 -7.30 8.34
CA TYR A 207 7.40 -7.73 8.06
C TYR A 207 8.34 -7.31 9.18
N GLN A 208 9.11 -8.24 9.71
CA GLN A 208 10.10 -8.02 10.77
C GLN A 208 11.42 -8.74 10.47
N GLY A 209 12.45 -8.44 11.23
CA GLY A 209 13.74 -9.14 11.23
C GLY A 209 14.88 -8.36 10.58
N THR A 210 16.09 -8.86 10.74
CA THR A 210 17.32 -8.19 10.31
C THR A 210 17.41 -7.98 8.81
N GLY A 211 16.79 -8.86 8.02
CA GLY A 211 16.71 -8.72 6.58
C GLY A 211 15.82 -7.55 6.15
N VAL A 212 14.75 -7.24 6.93
CA VAL A 212 13.86 -6.10 6.66
C VAL A 212 14.53 -4.78 7.06
N THR A 213 15.17 -4.73 8.23
CA THR A 213 15.87 -3.52 8.69
C THR A 213 17.08 -3.16 7.82
N ALA A 214 17.65 -4.14 7.10
CA ALA A 214 18.72 -3.90 6.14
C ALA A 214 18.24 -3.17 4.88
N LEU A 215 17.00 -3.35 4.45
CA LEU A 215 16.42 -2.75 3.24
C LEU A 215 16.35 -1.22 3.32
N THR A 216 16.48 -0.55 2.17
CA THR A 216 16.12 0.85 2.02
C THR A 216 14.58 1.00 2.04
N VAL A 217 14.08 2.24 2.13
CA VAL A 217 12.63 2.48 2.11
C VAL A 217 12.02 2.03 0.78
N GLU A 218 12.67 2.31 -0.35
CA GLU A 218 12.22 1.91 -1.68
C GLU A 218 12.20 0.38 -1.86
N GLU A 219 13.17 -0.31 -1.25
CA GLU A 219 13.18 -1.78 -1.20
C GLU A 219 12.04 -2.32 -0.34
N ARG A 220 11.71 -1.65 0.77
CA ARG A 220 10.52 -1.96 1.59
C ARG A 220 9.22 -1.71 0.82
N MET A 221 9.15 -0.63 0.03
CA MET A 221 8.02 -0.37 -0.87
C MET A 221 7.82 -1.52 -1.85
N THR A 222 8.89 -2.01 -2.46
CA THR A 222 8.84 -3.18 -3.35
C THR A 222 8.29 -4.42 -2.65
N LEU A 223 8.72 -4.68 -1.41
CA LEU A 223 8.26 -5.83 -0.62
C LEU A 223 6.76 -5.70 -0.24
N CYS A 224 6.36 -4.54 0.28
CA CYS A 224 4.97 -4.27 0.64
C CYS A 224 4.05 -4.26 -0.58
N ASN A 225 4.49 -3.68 -1.71
CA ASN A 225 3.74 -3.64 -2.96
C ASN A 225 3.35 -5.05 -3.42
N LEU A 226 4.30 -5.97 -3.50
CA LEU A 226 4.04 -7.32 -3.99
C LEU A 226 3.27 -8.21 -3.02
N THR A 227 3.08 -7.81 -1.78
CA THR A 227 2.39 -8.62 -0.77
C THR A 227 0.90 -8.84 -1.12
N VAL A 228 0.28 -7.92 -1.84
CA VAL A 228 -1.10 -8.08 -2.31
C VAL A 228 -1.27 -9.31 -3.21
N GLU A 229 -0.22 -9.71 -3.93
CA GLU A 229 -0.21 -10.89 -4.81
C GLU A 229 -0.31 -12.22 -4.03
N ALA A 230 -0.09 -12.19 -2.70
CA ALA A 230 -0.38 -13.30 -1.81
C ALA A 230 -1.82 -13.30 -1.24
N GLY A 231 -2.70 -12.41 -1.73
CA GLY A 231 -4.06 -12.22 -1.24
C GLY A 231 -4.14 -11.42 0.07
N ALA A 232 -3.07 -10.76 0.48
CA ALA A 232 -3.06 -9.89 1.66
C ALA A 232 -3.97 -8.67 1.48
N ARG A 233 -4.58 -8.22 2.57
CA ARG A 233 -5.33 -6.96 2.60
C ARG A 233 -4.45 -5.74 2.81
N GLY A 234 -3.26 -5.92 3.36
CA GLY A 234 -2.28 -4.89 3.62
C GLY A 234 -0.93 -5.52 3.95
N ALA A 235 0.10 -4.72 3.89
CA ALA A 235 1.44 -5.02 4.38
C ALA A 235 1.91 -3.87 5.25
N ILE A 236 2.73 -4.12 6.26
CA ILE A 236 3.22 -3.08 7.14
C ILE A 236 4.61 -3.41 7.68
N ILE A 237 5.44 -2.40 7.81
CA ILE A 237 6.76 -2.47 8.44
C ILE A 237 6.78 -1.41 9.54
N ALA A 238 7.15 -1.79 10.75
CA ALA A 238 7.29 -0.83 11.85
C ALA A 238 8.30 0.26 11.48
N PRO A 239 7.98 1.56 11.69
CA PRO A 239 8.90 2.63 11.37
C PRO A 239 10.15 2.52 12.23
N ASP A 240 11.31 2.64 11.59
CA ASP A 240 12.62 2.71 12.20
C ASP A 240 13.31 4.03 11.86
N GLU A 241 14.57 4.18 12.25
CA GLU A 241 15.36 5.38 11.99
C GLU A 241 15.40 5.74 10.50
N LYS A 242 15.56 4.73 9.59
CA LYS A 242 15.54 4.95 8.14
C LYS A 242 14.20 5.52 7.66
N THR A 243 13.09 5.00 8.18
CA THR A 243 11.76 5.52 7.87
C THR A 243 11.60 6.97 8.33
N ILE A 244 12.04 7.28 9.55
CA ILE A 244 11.95 8.64 10.10
C ILE A 244 12.81 9.62 9.29
N GLU A 245 14.04 9.24 8.95
CA GLU A 245 14.94 10.05 8.10
C GLU A 245 14.34 10.28 6.71
N TRP A 246 13.76 9.23 6.13
CA TRP A 246 13.12 9.31 4.82
C TRP A 246 11.91 10.25 4.83
N VAL A 247 11.03 10.12 5.82
CA VAL A 247 9.87 11.03 6.00
C VAL A 247 10.33 12.46 6.23
N ARG A 248 11.40 12.69 7.02
CA ARG A 248 11.96 14.03 7.22
C ARG A 248 12.43 14.68 5.93
N ALA A 249 13.01 13.90 5.03
CA ALA A 249 13.50 14.40 3.75
C ALA A 249 12.37 14.79 2.78
N HIS A 250 11.19 14.20 2.90
CA HIS A 250 10.07 14.34 1.97
C HIS A 250 8.90 15.17 2.51
N TRP A 251 8.68 15.21 3.82
CA TRP A 251 7.66 16.05 4.43
C TRP A 251 8.18 17.49 4.55
N LEU A 252 7.74 18.38 3.65
CA LEU A 252 8.34 19.69 3.48
C LEU A 252 7.76 20.79 4.40
N ASP A 253 6.50 20.67 4.79
CA ASP A 253 5.76 21.70 5.54
C ASP A 253 5.59 21.31 7.02
N PHE A 254 6.67 21.23 7.76
CA PHE A 254 6.63 20.98 9.21
C PHE A 254 7.54 21.94 9.98
N SER A 255 7.18 22.25 11.22
CA SER A 255 8.11 22.82 12.20
C SER A 255 8.93 21.71 12.88
N GLU A 256 10.14 22.03 13.35
CA GLU A 256 10.95 21.05 14.09
C GLU A 256 10.20 20.48 15.30
N GLU A 257 9.40 21.29 16.00
CA GLU A 257 8.60 20.86 17.15
C GLU A 257 7.54 19.82 16.75
N GLU A 258 6.85 20.04 15.62
CA GLU A 258 5.88 19.09 15.07
C GLU A 258 6.55 17.79 14.66
N PHE A 259 7.70 17.87 13.96
CA PHE A 259 8.43 16.68 13.55
C PHE A 259 8.94 15.87 14.75
N GLU A 260 9.50 16.54 15.76
CA GLU A 260 9.94 15.86 16.98
C GLU A 260 8.79 15.19 17.74
N ALA A 261 7.62 15.84 17.81
CA ALA A 261 6.43 15.27 18.42
C ALA A 261 5.95 14.04 17.64
N ALA A 262 5.89 14.13 16.31
CA ALA A 262 5.52 13.03 15.43
C ALA A 262 6.52 11.87 15.53
N SER A 263 7.82 12.15 15.52
CA SER A 263 8.88 11.13 15.63
C SER A 263 8.81 10.37 16.96
N ARG A 264 8.51 11.06 18.06
CA ARG A 264 8.28 10.39 19.36
C ARG A 264 7.08 9.44 19.30
N TYR A 265 5.99 9.85 18.66
CA TYR A 265 4.84 8.97 18.46
C TYR A 265 5.18 7.79 17.54
N TRP A 266 5.84 8.01 16.41
CA TRP A 266 6.24 6.96 15.48
C TRP A 266 7.15 5.93 16.13
N GLY A 267 8.03 6.34 17.04
CA GLY A 267 8.87 5.43 17.83
C GLY A 267 8.09 4.47 18.74
N THR A 268 6.79 4.72 18.96
CA THR A 268 5.90 3.80 19.71
C THR A 268 5.17 2.80 18.80
N LEU A 269 5.26 2.98 17.47
CA LEU A 269 4.56 2.18 16.48
C LEU A 269 5.35 0.91 16.13
N SER A 270 5.34 -0.03 17.06
CA SER A 270 5.85 -1.38 16.89
C SER A 270 4.91 -2.37 17.55
N SER A 271 4.93 -3.63 17.13
CA SER A 271 4.23 -4.70 17.83
C SER A 271 4.83 -4.93 19.21
N ASP A 272 3.99 -5.26 20.18
CA ASP A 272 4.44 -5.65 21.52
C ASP A 272 5.20 -6.99 21.45
N ASP A 273 6.15 -7.23 22.34
CA ASP A 273 6.99 -8.45 22.31
C ASP A 273 6.16 -9.73 22.41
N ASP A 274 5.06 -9.71 23.17
CA ASP A 274 4.14 -10.83 23.36
C ASP A 274 2.94 -10.80 22.39
N ALA A 275 2.99 -9.97 21.32
CA ALA A 275 1.92 -9.89 20.34
C ALA A 275 1.72 -11.23 19.62
N THR A 276 0.46 -11.59 19.38
CA THR A 276 0.10 -12.86 18.75
C THR A 276 -0.32 -12.67 17.30
N TYR A 277 0.14 -13.58 16.43
CA TYR A 277 -0.17 -13.59 15.01
C TYR A 277 -0.95 -14.84 14.65
N ALA A 278 -1.89 -14.70 13.72
CA ALA A 278 -2.66 -15.85 13.22
C ALA A 278 -1.77 -16.83 12.44
N LYS A 279 -0.68 -16.34 11.85
CA LYS A 279 0.31 -17.14 11.12
C LYS A 279 1.68 -16.45 11.22
N THR A 280 2.73 -17.25 11.35
CA THR A 280 4.12 -16.79 11.29
C THR A 280 4.87 -17.58 10.24
N VAL A 281 5.68 -16.89 9.42
CA VAL A 281 6.58 -17.48 8.42
C VAL A 281 7.98 -16.93 8.63
N GLU A 282 8.97 -17.80 8.63
CA GLU A 282 10.38 -17.44 8.75
C GLU A 282 11.06 -17.55 7.39
N ILE A 283 11.79 -16.52 6.99
CA ILE A 283 12.53 -16.43 5.72
C ILE A 283 14.00 -16.11 6.02
N ASN A 284 14.89 -16.80 5.34
CA ASN A 284 16.32 -16.49 5.38
C ASN A 284 16.72 -15.73 4.10
N ALA A 285 16.99 -14.44 4.22
CA ALA A 285 17.36 -13.60 3.09
C ALA A 285 18.63 -14.10 2.36
N SER A 286 19.51 -14.80 3.05
CA SER A 286 20.75 -15.33 2.44
C SER A 286 20.50 -16.51 1.46
N GLU A 287 19.30 -17.06 1.42
CA GLU A 287 18.90 -18.11 0.48
C GLU A 287 18.30 -17.54 -0.80
N VAL A 288 17.94 -16.27 -0.80
CA VAL A 288 17.36 -15.59 -1.96
C VAL A 288 18.40 -15.47 -3.07
N LYS A 289 18.01 -15.91 -4.24
CA LYS A 289 18.74 -15.77 -5.51
C LYS A 289 17.92 -14.91 -6.47
N PRO A 290 18.52 -14.41 -7.56
CA PRO A 290 17.74 -13.82 -8.63
C PRO A 290 16.62 -14.75 -9.09
N MET A 291 15.39 -14.23 -9.18
CA MET A 291 14.17 -15.00 -9.45
C MET A 291 13.66 -14.78 -10.86
N VAL A 292 13.04 -15.80 -11.43
CA VAL A 292 12.40 -15.77 -12.75
C VAL A 292 10.97 -16.26 -12.61
N THR A 293 10.00 -15.46 -13.06
CA THR A 293 8.60 -15.88 -13.18
C THR A 293 8.39 -16.63 -14.50
N TRP A 294 7.60 -17.69 -14.46
CA TRP A 294 7.36 -18.55 -15.63
C TRP A 294 5.87 -18.73 -15.95
N GLY A 295 4.98 -18.20 -15.14
CA GLY A 295 3.54 -18.39 -15.26
C GLY A 295 2.76 -17.07 -15.20
N THR A 296 1.45 -17.18 -14.99
CA THR A 296 0.49 -16.07 -14.95
C THR A 296 0.37 -15.41 -13.58
N SER A 297 0.91 -16.04 -12.53
CA SER A 297 0.90 -15.52 -11.15
C SER A 297 2.33 -15.33 -10.66
N PRO A 298 2.63 -14.26 -9.90
CA PRO A 298 3.99 -13.96 -9.41
C PRO A 298 4.59 -15.04 -8.49
N ASP A 299 3.76 -15.86 -7.82
CA ASP A 299 4.21 -17.01 -7.02
C ASP A 299 4.71 -18.17 -7.89
N GLN A 300 4.37 -18.17 -9.20
CA GLN A 300 4.93 -19.08 -10.18
C GLN A 300 6.32 -18.60 -10.59
N CYS A 301 7.28 -18.75 -9.70
CA CYS A 301 8.66 -18.34 -9.89
C CYS A 301 9.66 -19.39 -9.40
N VAL A 302 10.85 -19.33 -9.93
CA VAL A 302 11.98 -20.18 -9.59
C VAL A 302 13.23 -19.34 -9.47
N ALA A 303 14.27 -19.83 -8.79
CA ALA A 303 15.57 -19.20 -8.87
C ALA A 303 16.17 -19.38 -10.27
N TYR A 304 17.01 -18.44 -10.69
CA TYR A 304 17.57 -18.40 -12.06
C TYR A 304 18.34 -19.68 -12.46
N ASP A 305 18.84 -20.42 -11.46
CA ASP A 305 19.59 -21.67 -11.62
C ASP A 305 18.73 -22.94 -11.36
N GLU A 306 17.44 -22.79 -11.16
CA GLU A 306 16.47 -23.88 -11.06
C GLU A 306 15.75 -24.11 -12.39
N PRO A 307 15.37 -25.34 -12.71
CA PRO A 307 14.57 -25.61 -13.91
C PRO A 307 13.13 -25.08 -13.70
N VAL A 308 12.52 -24.60 -14.78
CA VAL A 308 11.07 -24.33 -14.81
C VAL A 308 10.33 -25.66 -14.63
N PRO A 309 9.32 -25.74 -13.73
CA PRO A 309 8.55 -26.94 -13.49
C PRO A 309 7.93 -27.49 -14.78
N ALA A 310 8.01 -28.80 -14.98
CA ALA A 310 7.38 -29.44 -16.12
C ALA A 310 5.85 -29.44 -15.99
N ALA A 311 5.11 -29.27 -17.08
CA ALA A 311 3.64 -29.30 -17.06
C ALA A 311 3.07 -30.56 -16.37
N ALA A 312 3.74 -31.70 -16.51
CA ALA A 312 3.35 -32.95 -15.86
C ALA A 312 3.45 -32.96 -14.31
N SER A 313 4.14 -31.97 -13.71
CA SER A 313 4.25 -31.86 -12.26
C SER A 313 3.03 -31.18 -11.60
N PHE A 314 2.07 -30.68 -12.37
CA PHE A 314 0.86 -30.05 -11.88
C PHE A 314 -0.34 -30.99 -12.04
N ASP A 315 -1.17 -31.10 -11.01
CA ASP A 315 -2.41 -31.87 -11.07
C ASP A 315 -3.53 -31.06 -11.75
N ASP A 316 -3.56 -29.75 -11.51
CA ASP A 316 -4.56 -28.85 -12.08
C ASP A 316 -4.32 -28.63 -13.61
N PRO A 317 -5.33 -28.94 -14.46
CA PRO A 317 -5.23 -28.69 -15.90
C PRO A 317 -4.98 -27.21 -16.28
N VAL A 318 -5.41 -26.25 -15.44
CA VAL A 318 -5.20 -24.83 -15.69
C VAL A 318 -3.74 -24.42 -15.43
N GLN A 319 -3.04 -25.17 -14.57
CA GLN A 319 -1.63 -24.93 -14.26
C GLN A 319 -0.68 -25.63 -15.25
N LYS A 320 -1.16 -26.61 -16.02
CA LYS A 320 -0.42 -27.30 -17.09
C LYS A 320 -0.27 -26.46 -18.34
#